data_81086c4cf7c507a7a9332223049d13b3
#
_entry.id   81086c4cf7c507a7a9332223049d13b3
#
_cell.length_a   1.000
_cell.length_b   1.000
_cell.length_c   1.000
_cell.angle_alpha   90.00
_cell.angle_beta   90.00
_cell.angle_gamma   90.00
#
_symmetry.space_group_name_H-M   'P 1'
#
loop_
_entity.id
_entity.type
_entity.pdbx_description
1 polymer ?
#
loop_
_entity_poly.entity_id
_entity_poly.type
_entity_poly.pdbx_seq_one_letter_code
_entity_poly.pdbx_strand_id
1 'polypeptide(L)'
;MEQVDLEYARRPDGTLRVALGGDWRLAHGIPAPRGIIEEIEKSPLPKKVIFETGILGGWDSGLLTFLMAVLSRCTQLGVEADRHGLPEGIRRLLALATAVPATPGRRSSKPEPVLARVGDAAIAWWIGCGDTLAFIGEACLSLPRLFTGKARFRRSDFLLTVQDCGARSLPIVALINLLVGLILAFVGAIELRRFGAQIYVADLVGIGMLREIAPIMTGIIVTGRTGASFAAELGTMEASQEIDALRTLGIPPIDFLVLPRLLALCLMTPLLCLYADLLGIAGGLVVAGSMLDISPVQYLLETKSAVHLNDLFLGLFMSAVFGVLVAITGCMRGIRSGRSASAVGEATTSAVVTGIVSIVVATAIITAISYVLGI
;
A
#
# COMPACT_ATOMS: atom_id res chain seq x y z
N MET A 1 49.87 3.56 -11.43
CA MET A 1 48.60 3.00 -10.91
C MET A 1 48.95 1.69 -10.24
N GLU A 2 49.11 1.72 -8.92
CA GLU A 2 49.49 0.52 -8.16
C GLU A 2 48.28 -0.42 -8.13
N GLN A 3 48.38 -1.51 -8.89
CA GLN A 3 47.39 -2.60 -8.84
C GLN A 3 47.43 -3.26 -7.46
N VAL A 4 46.31 -3.85 -7.06
CA VAL A 4 46.24 -4.69 -5.86
C VAL A 4 47.24 -5.84 -6.00
N ASP A 5 48.18 -5.91 -5.08
CA ASP A 5 49.17 -6.97 -5.03
C ASP A 5 48.86 -7.91 -3.86
N LEU A 6 48.72 -9.20 -4.18
CA LEU A 6 48.35 -10.23 -3.22
C LEU A 6 49.25 -11.45 -3.44
N GLU A 7 50.24 -11.62 -2.56
CA GLU A 7 51.10 -12.79 -2.55
C GLU A 7 50.81 -13.65 -1.32
N TYR A 8 50.79 -14.93 -1.51
CA TYR A 8 50.71 -15.88 -0.39
C TYR A 8 51.64 -17.07 -0.63
N ALA A 9 52.37 -17.46 0.39
CA ALA A 9 53.32 -18.56 0.32
C ALA A 9 53.36 -19.33 1.65
N ARG A 10 53.48 -20.64 1.54
CA ARG A 10 53.64 -21.53 2.70
C ARG A 10 55.12 -21.69 3.05
N ARG A 11 55.47 -21.42 4.30
CA ARG A 11 56.80 -21.60 4.83
C ARG A 11 57.06 -23.05 5.28
N PRO A 12 58.34 -23.49 5.36
CA PRO A 12 58.66 -24.87 5.81
C PRO A 12 58.26 -25.17 7.26
N ASP A 13 58.04 -24.12 8.07
CA ASP A 13 57.61 -24.22 9.47
C ASP A 13 56.10 -24.48 9.62
N GLY A 14 55.36 -24.53 8.50
CA GLY A 14 53.90 -24.75 8.45
C GLY A 14 53.09 -23.48 8.61
N THR A 15 53.70 -22.28 8.53
CA THR A 15 52.98 -21.00 8.53
C THR A 15 52.61 -20.58 7.12
N LEU A 16 51.42 -20.00 6.95
CA LEU A 16 50.98 -19.36 5.71
C LEU A 16 51.18 -17.85 5.82
N ARG A 17 52.07 -17.32 5.00
CA ARG A 17 52.31 -15.89 4.87
C ARG A 17 51.38 -15.32 3.83
N VAL A 18 50.68 -14.22 4.16
CA VAL A 18 49.81 -13.46 3.25
C VAL A 18 50.35 -12.02 3.23
N ALA A 19 50.95 -11.62 2.12
CA ALA A 19 51.42 -10.27 1.90
C ALA A 19 50.37 -9.46 1.12
N LEU A 20 50.02 -8.31 1.69
CA LEU A 20 49.03 -7.40 1.12
C LEU A 20 49.74 -6.12 0.68
N GLY A 21 49.80 -5.88 -0.64
CA GLY A 21 50.45 -4.73 -1.26
C GLY A 21 49.49 -3.95 -2.17
N GLY A 22 49.91 -2.74 -2.58
CA GLY A 22 49.14 -1.92 -3.50
C GLY A 22 47.91 -1.21 -2.90
N ASP A 23 46.96 -0.81 -3.75
CA ASP A 23 45.77 -0.04 -3.37
C ASP A 23 44.55 -0.96 -3.31
N TRP A 24 44.03 -1.18 -2.08
CA TRP A 24 42.92 -2.07 -1.76
C TRP A 24 41.57 -1.36 -1.67
N ARG A 25 41.27 -0.52 -2.64
CA ARG A 25 39.96 0.14 -2.78
C ARG A 25 39.05 -0.63 -3.73
N LEU A 26 37.75 -0.66 -3.46
CA LEU A 26 36.73 -1.30 -4.31
C LEU A 26 36.80 -0.84 -5.76
N ALA A 27 37.18 0.42 -5.99
CA ALA A 27 37.33 0.99 -7.34
C ALA A 27 38.41 0.30 -8.20
N HIS A 28 39.37 -0.35 -7.59
CA HIS A 28 40.50 -1.00 -8.31
C HIS A 28 40.33 -2.52 -8.49
N GLY A 29 39.21 -3.07 -8.04
CA GLY A 29 38.90 -4.49 -8.14
C GLY A 29 39.67 -5.33 -7.12
N ILE A 30 39.00 -5.82 -6.10
CA ILE A 30 39.57 -6.63 -5.03
C ILE A 30 39.59 -8.10 -5.46
N PRO A 31 40.73 -8.82 -5.30
CA PRO A 31 40.80 -10.23 -5.62
C PRO A 31 39.87 -11.05 -4.73
N ALA A 32 39.27 -12.09 -5.30
CA ALA A 32 38.40 -12.98 -4.54
C ALA A 32 39.22 -13.74 -3.48
N PRO A 33 38.73 -13.87 -2.23
CA PRO A 33 39.44 -14.56 -1.15
C PRO A 33 39.57 -16.08 -1.36
N ARG A 34 38.97 -16.61 -2.44
CA ARG A 34 38.94 -18.05 -2.75
C ARG A 34 40.32 -18.69 -2.82
N GLY A 35 41.29 -18.06 -3.48
CA GLY A 35 42.60 -18.63 -3.64
C GLY A 35 43.35 -18.85 -2.31
N ILE A 36 43.22 -17.89 -1.37
CA ILE A 36 43.79 -18.05 -0.02
C ILE A 36 43.01 -19.07 0.79
N ILE A 37 41.68 -19.09 0.68
CA ILE A 37 40.82 -20.04 1.39
C ILE A 37 41.15 -21.47 0.93
N GLU A 38 41.30 -21.73 -0.35
CA GLU A 38 41.72 -23.02 -0.89
C GLU A 38 43.14 -23.44 -0.39
N GLU A 39 44.04 -22.47 -0.26
CA GLU A 39 45.40 -22.76 0.26
C GLU A 39 45.38 -23.06 1.78
N ILE A 40 44.48 -22.43 2.55
CA ILE A 40 44.29 -22.73 3.98
C ILE A 40 43.67 -24.14 4.13
N GLU A 41 42.81 -24.56 3.23
CA GLU A 41 42.10 -25.85 3.28
C GLU A 41 43.01 -27.04 2.83
N LYS A 42 44.11 -26.80 2.13
CA LYS A 42 45.00 -27.88 1.69
C LYS A 42 45.67 -28.61 2.89
N SER A 43 45.61 -29.93 2.83
CA SER A 43 46.27 -30.77 3.82
C SER A 43 47.79 -30.84 3.61
N PRO A 44 48.65 -30.77 4.68
CA PRO A 44 48.29 -30.49 6.07
C PRO A 44 47.85 -29.04 6.30
N LEU A 45 46.91 -28.80 7.21
CA LEU A 45 46.44 -27.45 7.55
C LEU A 45 47.59 -26.59 8.07
N PRO A 46 47.65 -25.27 7.71
CA PRO A 46 48.66 -24.39 8.26
C PRO A 46 48.46 -24.21 9.77
N LYS A 47 49.57 -24.19 10.51
CA LYS A 47 49.54 -23.96 11.98
C LYS A 47 49.13 -22.55 12.32
N LYS A 48 49.56 -21.57 11.50
CA LYS A 48 49.33 -20.15 11.71
C LYS A 48 49.26 -19.42 10.38
N VAL A 49 48.39 -18.40 10.26
CA VAL A 49 48.32 -17.46 9.13
C VAL A 49 48.86 -16.11 9.60
N ILE A 50 49.85 -15.55 8.89
CA ILE A 50 50.49 -14.28 9.23
C ILE A 50 50.20 -13.29 8.09
N PHE A 51 49.72 -12.09 8.44
CA PHE A 51 49.52 -11.00 7.49
C PHE A 51 50.69 -10.03 7.52
N GLU A 52 51.20 -9.66 6.36
CA GLU A 52 52.23 -8.65 6.18
C GLU A 52 51.72 -7.52 5.28
N THR A 53 51.85 -6.26 5.71
CA THR A 53 51.30 -5.08 5.02
C THR A 53 52.38 -4.02 4.73
N GLY A 54 53.62 -4.46 4.45
CA GLY A 54 54.76 -3.55 4.29
C GLY A 54 54.66 -2.54 3.13
N ILE A 55 53.82 -2.81 2.11
CA ILE A 55 53.64 -1.97 0.91
C ILE A 55 52.16 -1.67 0.69
N LEU A 56 51.36 -1.59 1.76
CA LEU A 56 49.95 -1.29 1.66
C LEU A 56 49.74 0.22 1.42
N GLY A 57 49.11 0.58 0.29
CA GLY A 57 48.72 1.95 -0.07
C GLY A 57 47.39 2.37 0.51
N GLY A 58 46.44 2.76 -0.33
CA GLY A 58 45.06 3.07 0.10
C GLY A 58 44.24 1.81 0.38
N TRP A 59 43.29 1.91 1.30
CA TRP A 59 42.37 0.81 1.58
C TRP A 59 40.98 1.34 1.97
N ASP A 60 39.95 0.52 1.76
CA ASP A 60 38.55 0.81 2.14
C ASP A 60 37.86 -0.43 2.74
N SER A 61 36.52 -0.41 2.80
CA SER A 61 35.70 -1.53 3.31
C SER A 61 35.91 -2.85 2.56
N GLY A 62 36.43 -2.80 1.34
CA GLY A 62 36.70 -3.99 0.55
C GLY A 62 37.80 -4.86 1.16
N LEU A 63 38.94 -4.25 1.63
CA LEU A 63 39.98 -4.98 2.34
C LEU A 63 39.42 -5.61 3.63
N LEU A 64 38.54 -4.90 4.37
CA LEU A 64 37.95 -5.44 5.58
C LEU A 64 37.08 -6.66 5.26
N THR A 65 36.29 -6.60 4.20
CA THR A 65 35.44 -7.71 3.75
C THR A 65 36.25 -8.93 3.36
N PHE A 66 37.36 -8.70 2.64
CA PHE A 66 38.32 -9.74 2.28
C PHE A 66 38.94 -10.41 3.51
N LEU A 67 39.48 -9.61 4.44
CA LEU A 67 40.08 -10.09 5.68
C LEU A 67 39.07 -10.83 6.57
N MET A 68 37.84 -10.34 6.67
CA MET A 68 36.78 -11.01 7.43
C MET A 68 36.44 -12.40 6.86
N ALA A 69 36.41 -12.55 5.53
CA ALA A 69 36.16 -13.85 4.90
C ALA A 69 37.31 -14.86 5.23
N VAL A 70 38.55 -14.41 5.14
CA VAL A 70 39.74 -15.23 5.46
C VAL A 70 39.77 -15.59 6.95
N LEU A 71 39.59 -14.61 7.85
CA LEU A 71 39.59 -14.82 9.30
C LEU A 71 38.43 -15.73 9.76
N SER A 72 37.25 -15.57 9.19
CA SER A 72 36.11 -16.45 9.46
C SER A 72 36.45 -17.90 9.11
N ARG A 73 37.12 -18.13 7.99
CA ARG A 73 37.52 -19.48 7.59
C ARG A 73 38.62 -20.06 8.49
N CYS A 74 39.60 -19.25 8.88
CA CYS A 74 40.62 -19.66 9.86
C CYS A 74 39.95 -20.11 11.19
N THR A 75 38.99 -19.33 11.69
CA THR A 75 38.28 -19.67 12.92
C THR A 75 37.49 -20.97 12.79
N GLN A 76 36.84 -21.22 11.65
CA GLN A 76 36.09 -22.47 11.39
C GLN A 76 36.98 -23.71 11.37
N LEU A 77 38.26 -23.56 10.88
CA LEU A 77 39.20 -24.65 10.78
C LEU A 77 40.13 -24.77 12.00
N GLY A 78 39.96 -23.90 13.00
CA GLY A 78 40.83 -23.88 14.19
C GLY A 78 42.24 -23.41 13.95
N VAL A 79 42.51 -22.68 12.85
CA VAL A 79 43.81 -22.13 12.48
C VAL A 79 44.04 -20.76 13.13
N GLU A 80 45.15 -20.58 13.83
CA GLU A 80 45.49 -19.30 14.45
C GLU A 80 45.83 -18.23 13.37
N ALA A 81 45.20 -17.05 13.45
CA ALA A 81 45.45 -15.94 12.55
C ALA A 81 46.14 -14.78 13.30
N ASP A 82 47.38 -14.48 12.94
CA ASP A 82 48.15 -13.38 13.53
C ASP A 82 47.79 -12.05 12.83
N ARG A 83 47.25 -11.12 13.61
CA ARG A 83 46.79 -9.81 13.14
C ARG A 83 47.80 -8.70 13.39
N HIS A 84 48.98 -9.00 13.99
CA HIS A 84 49.98 -7.99 14.40
C HIS A 84 50.58 -7.24 13.19
N GLY A 85 50.69 -7.90 12.04
CA GLY A 85 51.20 -7.29 10.81
C GLY A 85 50.20 -6.36 10.09
N LEU A 86 48.96 -6.24 10.57
CA LEU A 86 47.97 -5.32 10.00
C LEU A 86 48.07 -3.93 10.64
N PRO A 87 47.82 -2.83 9.89
CA PRO A 87 47.74 -1.47 10.42
C PRO A 87 46.76 -1.34 11.57
N GLU A 88 47.01 -0.44 12.52
CA GLU A 88 46.19 -0.28 13.73
C GLU A 88 44.74 0.03 13.42
N GLY A 89 44.45 0.85 12.39
CA GLY A 89 43.07 1.17 11.96
C GLY A 89 42.32 -0.08 11.52
N ILE A 90 42.93 -0.96 10.74
CA ILE A 90 42.32 -2.21 10.28
C ILE A 90 42.07 -3.15 11.45
N ARG A 91 43.04 -3.27 12.38
CA ARG A 91 42.90 -4.12 13.58
C ARG A 91 41.72 -3.67 14.46
N ARG A 92 41.58 -2.36 14.68
CA ARG A 92 40.45 -1.80 15.46
C ARG A 92 39.09 -2.08 14.80
N LEU A 93 39.00 -1.89 13.48
CA LEU A 93 37.75 -2.16 12.75
C LEU A 93 37.40 -3.65 12.73
N LEU A 94 38.42 -4.54 12.54
CA LEU A 94 38.20 -5.98 12.64
C LEU A 94 37.79 -6.41 14.05
N ALA A 95 38.36 -5.81 15.09
CA ALA A 95 37.98 -6.08 16.47
C ALA A 95 36.51 -5.67 16.72
N LEU A 96 36.07 -4.51 16.23
CA LEU A 96 34.68 -4.07 16.31
C LEU A 96 33.75 -5.00 15.51
N ALA A 97 34.11 -5.38 14.29
CA ALA A 97 33.32 -6.27 13.46
C ALA A 97 33.18 -7.70 14.03
N THR A 98 34.16 -8.15 14.81
CA THR A 98 34.17 -9.47 15.46
C THR A 98 33.69 -9.44 16.92
N ALA A 99 33.49 -8.25 17.51
CA ALA A 99 33.02 -8.09 18.90
C ALA A 99 31.56 -8.54 19.08
N VAL A 100 30.74 -8.41 18.03
CA VAL A 100 29.38 -8.94 18.03
C VAL A 100 29.47 -10.32 17.37
N PRO A 101 29.14 -11.42 18.10
CA PRO A 101 29.02 -12.72 17.46
C PRO A 101 28.04 -12.61 16.30
N ALA A 102 28.48 -13.04 15.12
CA ALA A 102 27.57 -13.12 13.99
C ALA A 102 26.40 -14.01 14.41
N THR A 103 25.27 -13.42 14.76
CA THR A 103 24.03 -14.15 14.87
C THR A 103 23.90 -14.89 13.54
N PRO A 104 23.86 -16.22 13.49
CA PRO A 104 23.74 -16.92 12.22
C PRO A 104 22.53 -16.33 11.54
N GLY A 105 22.81 -15.46 10.57
CA GLY A 105 21.77 -14.83 9.78
C GLY A 105 20.92 -15.96 9.27
N ARG A 106 19.63 -15.86 9.40
CA ARG A 106 18.57 -16.77 8.97
C ARG A 106 18.74 -17.17 7.48
N ARG A 107 19.89 -17.77 7.17
CA ARG A 107 20.26 -18.34 5.87
C ARG A 107 20.00 -19.81 5.93
N SER A 108 18.90 -20.16 5.45
CA SER A 108 18.27 -21.45 5.20
C SER A 108 16.91 -21.47 5.88
N SER A 109 15.97 -20.72 5.33
CA SER A 109 14.59 -21.08 5.53
C SER A 109 14.41 -22.45 4.85
N LYS A 110 14.48 -23.54 5.62
CA LYS A 110 13.78 -24.75 5.20
C LYS A 110 12.39 -24.27 4.79
N PRO A 111 11.86 -24.72 3.64
CA PRO A 111 10.52 -24.33 3.24
C PRO A 111 9.58 -24.62 4.43
N GLU A 112 9.01 -23.55 4.98
CA GLU A 112 8.09 -23.67 6.11
C GLU A 112 6.96 -24.62 5.70
N PRO A 113 6.59 -25.58 6.54
CA PRO A 113 5.52 -26.51 6.22
C PRO A 113 4.26 -25.71 5.87
N VAL A 114 3.54 -26.11 4.83
CA VAL A 114 2.34 -25.43 4.32
C VAL A 114 1.38 -25.08 5.45
N LEU A 115 1.27 -25.96 6.45
CA LEU A 115 0.41 -25.77 7.62
C LEU A 115 0.85 -24.56 8.47
N ALA A 116 2.16 -24.33 8.66
CA ALA A 116 2.68 -23.15 9.38
C ALA A 116 2.36 -21.87 8.62
N ARG A 117 2.54 -21.85 7.28
CA ARG A 117 2.20 -20.68 6.43
C ARG A 117 0.72 -20.35 6.50
N VAL A 118 -0.16 -21.35 6.48
CA VAL A 118 -1.61 -21.15 6.63
C VAL A 118 -1.93 -20.63 8.05
N GLY A 119 -1.28 -21.17 9.08
CA GLY A 119 -1.43 -20.71 10.46
C GLY A 119 -1.01 -19.23 10.62
N ASP A 120 0.16 -18.87 10.11
CA ASP A 120 0.67 -17.49 10.15
C ASP A 120 -0.23 -16.51 9.38
N ALA A 121 -0.73 -16.93 8.22
CA ALA A 121 -1.69 -16.13 7.45
C ALA A 121 -3.02 -15.94 8.21
N ALA A 122 -3.52 -16.97 8.87
CA ALA A 122 -4.75 -16.89 9.67
C ALA A 122 -4.58 -15.98 10.90
N ILE A 123 -3.44 -16.07 11.60
CA ILE A 123 -3.10 -15.20 12.74
C ILE A 123 -2.95 -13.75 12.27
N ALA A 124 -2.23 -13.50 11.17
CA ALA A 124 -2.08 -12.16 10.60
C ALA A 124 -3.43 -11.55 10.19
N TRP A 125 -4.31 -12.35 9.61
CA TRP A 125 -5.67 -11.93 9.27
C TRP A 125 -6.48 -11.58 10.53
N TRP A 126 -6.43 -12.41 11.58
CA TRP A 126 -7.14 -12.17 12.84
C TRP A 126 -6.67 -10.88 13.53
N ILE A 127 -5.36 -10.67 13.60
CA ILE A 127 -4.78 -9.43 14.15
C ILE A 127 -5.22 -8.23 13.30
N GLY A 128 -5.16 -8.34 11.97
CA GLY A 128 -5.62 -7.30 11.06
C GLY A 128 -7.09 -6.93 11.21
N CYS A 129 -7.96 -7.92 11.48
CA CYS A 129 -9.37 -7.67 11.80
C CYS A 129 -9.53 -6.92 13.12
N GLY A 130 -8.81 -7.32 14.18
CA GLY A 130 -8.83 -6.64 15.47
C GLY A 130 -8.39 -5.18 15.36
N ASP A 131 -7.33 -4.93 14.63
CA ASP A 131 -6.81 -3.60 14.36
C ASP A 131 -7.79 -2.72 13.58
N THR A 132 -8.49 -3.31 12.61
CA THR A 132 -9.51 -2.59 11.83
C THR A 132 -10.69 -2.22 12.70
N LEU A 133 -11.17 -3.15 13.54
CA LEU A 133 -12.24 -2.89 14.49
C LEU A 133 -11.85 -1.83 15.53
N ALA A 134 -10.61 -1.84 16.02
CA ALA A 134 -10.11 -0.81 16.94
C ALA A 134 -10.13 0.56 16.27
N PHE A 135 -9.66 0.69 15.02
CA PHE A 135 -9.69 1.94 14.27
C PHE A 135 -11.12 2.46 14.04
N ILE A 136 -12.04 1.58 13.67
CA ILE A 136 -13.46 1.93 13.51
C ILE A 136 -14.04 2.37 14.86
N GLY A 137 -13.71 1.66 15.95
CA GLY A 137 -14.15 2.02 17.31
C GLY A 137 -13.67 3.41 17.73
N GLU A 138 -12.39 3.74 17.49
CA GLU A 138 -11.84 5.08 17.76
C GLU A 138 -12.52 6.15 16.90
N ALA A 139 -12.77 5.89 15.62
CA ALA A 139 -13.51 6.80 14.75
C ALA A 139 -14.96 7.01 15.23
N CYS A 140 -15.64 5.95 15.66
CA CYS A 140 -16.98 6.05 16.24
C CYS A 140 -16.98 6.83 17.56
N LEU A 141 -15.97 6.66 18.43
CA LEU A 141 -15.83 7.40 19.67
C LEU A 141 -15.49 8.87 19.46
N SER A 142 -14.96 9.25 18.31
CA SER A 142 -14.71 10.64 17.95
C SER A 142 -15.99 11.40 17.55
N LEU A 143 -17.01 10.71 17.02
CA LEU A 143 -18.28 11.33 16.64
C LEU A 143 -19.03 12.03 17.81
N PRO A 144 -19.22 11.40 18.98
CA PRO A 144 -19.83 12.09 20.13
C PRO A 144 -19.02 13.34 20.58
N ARG A 145 -17.68 13.31 20.44
CA ARG A 145 -16.83 14.49 20.74
C ARG A 145 -17.11 15.64 19.78
N LEU A 146 -17.47 15.35 18.54
CA LEU A 146 -17.90 16.36 17.56
C LEU A 146 -19.17 17.07 18.05
N PHE A 147 -20.22 16.30 18.43
CA PHE A 147 -21.49 16.87 18.88
C PHE A 147 -21.36 17.63 20.20
N THR A 148 -20.43 17.25 21.07
CA THR A 148 -20.14 17.96 22.33
C THR A 148 -19.20 19.16 22.15
N GLY A 149 -18.76 19.47 20.92
CA GLY A 149 -17.86 20.58 20.61
C GLY A 149 -16.42 20.39 21.13
N LYS A 150 -16.07 19.18 21.55
CA LYS A 150 -14.73 18.82 22.07
C LYS A 150 -13.77 18.32 20.98
N ALA A 151 -14.26 18.05 19.78
CA ALA A 151 -13.42 17.62 18.67
C ALA A 151 -12.50 18.77 18.21
N ARG A 152 -11.20 18.48 18.10
CA ARG A 152 -10.19 19.47 17.74
C ARG A 152 -9.81 19.32 16.27
N PHE A 153 -10.62 19.88 15.36
CA PHE A 153 -10.24 20.02 13.95
C PHE A 153 -10.52 21.43 13.43
N ARG A 154 -9.83 21.83 12.36
CA ARG A 154 -10.03 23.14 11.75
C ARG A 154 -11.18 23.09 10.75
N ARG A 155 -12.10 24.03 10.84
CA ARG A 155 -13.23 24.15 9.87
C ARG A 155 -12.73 24.41 8.45
N SER A 156 -11.61 25.12 8.28
CA SER A 156 -10.96 25.32 6.98
C SER A 156 -10.55 24.01 6.31
N ASP A 157 -9.97 23.09 7.08
CA ASP A 157 -9.49 21.81 6.57
C ASP A 157 -10.65 20.92 6.14
N PHE A 158 -11.76 20.97 6.89
CA PHE A 158 -13.00 20.31 6.48
C PHE A 158 -13.54 20.87 5.16
N LEU A 159 -13.63 22.20 5.00
CA LEU A 159 -14.12 22.83 3.77
C LEU A 159 -13.21 22.54 2.57
N LEU A 160 -11.90 22.55 2.75
CA LEU A 160 -10.94 22.17 1.72
C LEU A 160 -11.12 20.70 1.31
N THR A 161 -11.30 19.82 2.29
CA THR A 161 -11.56 18.39 2.02
C THR A 161 -12.89 18.20 1.26
N VAL A 162 -13.95 18.93 1.63
CA VAL A 162 -15.24 18.93 0.92
C VAL A 162 -15.06 19.38 -0.54
N GLN A 163 -14.31 20.45 -0.76
CA GLN A 163 -14.02 20.95 -2.11
C GLN A 163 -13.23 19.91 -2.93
N ASP A 164 -12.22 19.29 -2.34
CA ASP A 164 -11.38 18.30 -3.01
C ASP A 164 -12.13 16.99 -3.32
N CYS A 165 -12.94 16.51 -2.38
CA CYS A 165 -13.76 15.31 -2.57
C CYS A 165 -14.94 15.55 -3.52
N GLY A 166 -15.54 16.73 -3.48
CA GLY A 166 -16.74 17.09 -4.25
C GLY A 166 -16.40 17.68 -5.62
N ALA A 167 -16.13 18.99 -5.65
CA ALA A 167 -16.02 19.75 -6.89
C ALA A 167 -15.00 19.19 -7.87
N ARG A 168 -13.85 18.77 -7.38
CA ARG A 168 -12.80 18.18 -8.25
C ARG A 168 -13.14 16.77 -8.75
N SER A 169 -14.14 16.10 -8.18
CA SER A 169 -14.58 14.77 -8.64
C SER A 169 -15.70 14.85 -9.69
N LEU A 170 -16.39 15.98 -9.81
CA LEU A 170 -17.52 16.15 -10.74
C LEU A 170 -17.21 15.73 -12.18
N PRO A 171 -16.09 16.16 -12.81
CA PRO A 171 -15.87 15.85 -14.22
C PRO A 171 -15.73 14.35 -14.50
N ILE A 172 -15.03 13.61 -13.62
CA ILE A 172 -14.82 12.18 -13.81
C ILE A 172 -16.09 11.39 -13.47
N VAL A 173 -16.82 11.78 -12.43
CA VAL A 173 -18.10 11.17 -12.08
C VAL A 173 -19.12 11.39 -13.21
N ALA A 174 -19.15 12.61 -13.79
CA ALA A 174 -19.98 12.94 -14.94
C ALA A 174 -19.72 12.01 -16.13
N LEU A 175 -18.47 11.98 -16.56
CA LEU A 175 -18.07 11.23 -17.75
C LEU A 175 -18.39 9.74 -17.59
N ILE A 176 -17.98 9.14 -16.47
CA ILE A 176 -18.13 7.70 -16.27
C ILE A 176 -19.62 7.32 -16.16
N ASN A 177 -20.41 8.04 -15.36
CA ASN A 177 -21.81 7.67 -15.19
C ASN A 177 -22.66 7.95 -16.44
N LEU A 178 -22.36 9.00 -17.20
CA LEU A 178 -22.98 9.23 -18.51
C LEU A 178 -22.71 8.05 -19.47
N LEU A 179 -21.47 7.58 -19.54
CA LEU A 179 -21.10 6.44 -20.39
C LEU A 179 -21.73 5.14 -19.91
N VAL A 180 -21.76 4.91 -18.59
CA VAL A 180 -22.40 3.72 -18.01
C VAL A 180 -23.90 3.69 -18.31
N GLY A 181 -24.60 4.81 -18.13
CA GLY A 181 -26.01 4.93 -18.49
C GLY A 181 -26.26 4.70 -19.99
N LEU A 182 -25.39 5.23 -20.84
CA LEU A 182 -25.41 5.00 -22.29
C LEU A 182 -25.22 3.52 -22.63
N ILE A 183 -24.24 2.87 -22.03
CA ILE A 183 -23.96 1.43 -22.24
C ILE A 183 -25.14 0.57 -21.77
N LEU A 184 -25.69 0.85 -20.59
CA LEU A 184 -26.82 0.12 -20.03
C LEU A 184 -28.06 0.24 -20.95
N ALA A 185 -28.35 1.46 -21.40
CA ALA A 185 -29.42 1.71 -22.35
C ALA A 185 -29.20 1.01 -23.68
N PHE A 186 -27.97 1.02 -24.21
CA PHE A 186 -27.62 0.38 -25.47
C PHE A 186 -27.83 -1.13 -25.42
N VAL A 187 -27.32 -1.78 -24.35
CA VAL A 187 -27.49 -3.23 -24.15
C VAL A 187 -28.97 -3.56 -23.93
N GLY A 188 -29.66 -2.79 -23.09
CA GLY A 188 -31.09 -2.95 -22.87
C GLY A 188 -31.91 -2.75 -24.14
N ALA A 189 -31.58 -1.78 -24.97
CA ALA A 189 -32.23 -1.51 -26.26
C ALA A 189 -32.18 -2.72 -27.21
N ILE A 190 -31.02 -3.37 -27.32
CA ILE A 190 -30.85 -4.55 -28.20
C ILE A 190 -31.77 -5.69 -27.75
N GLU A 191 -31.81 -5.96 -26.46
CA GLU A 191 -32.61 -7.08 -25.94
C GLU A 191 -34.13 -6.77 -25.95
N LEU A 192 -34.53 -5.60 -25.46
CA LEU A 192 -35.94 -5.23 -25.37
C LEU A 192 -36.61 -5.01 -26.74
N ARG A 193 -35.83 -4.61 -27.75
CA ARG A 193 -36.31 -4.47 -29.12
C ARG A 193 -36.80 -5.78 -29.71
N ARG A 194 -36.22 -6.92 -29.33
CA ARG A 194 -36.63 -8.26 -29.77
C ARG A 194 -38.05 -8.63 -29.31
N PHE A 195 -38.48 -8.04 -28.21
CA PHE A 195 -39.79 -8.31 -27.62
C PHE A 195 -40.80 -7.18 -27.89
N GLY A 196 -40.45 -6.14 -28.65
CA GLY A 196 -41.30 -4.99 -28.87
C GLY A 196 -41.49 -4.10 -27.62
N ALA A 197 -40.68 -4.31 -26.60
CA ALA A 197 -40.77 -3.68 -25.28
C ALA A 197 -39.76 -2.52 -25.09
N GLN A 198 -39.51 -1.76 -26.15
CA GLN A 198 -38.41 -0.78 -26.23
C GLN A 198 -38.51 0.33 -25.17
N ILE A 199 -39.71 0.75 -24.78
CA ILE A 199 -39.91 1.83 -23.83
C ILE A 199 -39.38 1.50 -22.44
N TYR A 200 -39.37 0.22 -22.04
CA TYR A 200 -38.86 -0.23 -20.77
C TYR A 200 -37.33 -0.12 -20.60
N VAL A 201 -36.62 0.35 -21.65
CA VAL A 201 -35.23 0.81 -21.47
C VAL A 201 -35.15 1.95 -20.47
N ALA A 202 -36.18 2.81 -20.41
CA ALA A 202 -36.22 3.92 -19.47
C ALA A 202 -36.32 3.41 -18.01
N ASP A 203 -37.10 2.35 -17.77
CA ASP A 203 -37.22 1.71 -16.46
C ASP A 203 -35.92 1.05 -16.03
N LEU A 204 -35.32 0.26 -16.95
CA LEU A 204 -34.07 -0.42 -16.71
C LEU A 204 -32.94 0.54 -16.31
N VAL A 205 -32.79 1.64 -17.08
CA VAL A 205 -31.78 2.66 -16.78
C VAL A 205 -32.13 3.43 -15.52
N GLY A 206 -33.38 3.86 -15.36
CA GLY A 206 -33.83 4.64 -14.20
C GLY A 206 -33.60 3.89 -12.89
N ILE A 207 -34.19 2.70 -12.76
CA ILE A 207 -34.10 1.87 -11.56
C ILE A 207 -32.64 1.37 -11.35
N GLY A 208 -32.00 0.87 -12.42
CA GLY A 208 -30.63 0.35 -12.35
C GLY A 208 -29.59 1.40 -11.91
N MET A 209 -29.72 2.63 -12.41
CA MET A 209 -28.83 3.72 -12.00
C MET A 209 -29.08 4.10 -10.55
N LEU A 210 -30.32 4.46 -10.17
CA LEU A 210 -30.61 5.00 -8.84
C LEU A 210 -30.32 3.98 -7.74
N ARG A 211 -30.66 2.73 -7.96
CA ARG A 211 -30.63 1.69 -6.92
C ARG A 211 -29.23 1.11 -6.70
N GLU A 212 -28.48 0.88 -7.78
CA GLU A 212 -27.25 0.07 -7.70
C GLU A 212 -26.05 0.72 -8.39
N ILE A 213 -26.19 1.07 -9.68
CA ILE A 213 -25.04 1.32 -10.54
C ILE A 213 -24.36 2.65 -10.19
N ALA A 214 -25.12 3.73 -10.04
CA ALA A 214 -24.53 5.04 -9.76
C ALA A 214 -23.89 5.11 -8.36
N PRO A 215 -24.50 4.55 -7.26
CA PRO A 215 -23.82 4.42 -5.98
C PRO A 215 -22.49 3.67 -6.07
N ILE A 216 -22.48 2.48 -6.73
CA ILE A 216 -21.27 1.64 -6.87
C ILE A 216 -20.20 2.37 -7.67
N MET A 217 -20.54 2.90 -8.85
CA MET A 217 -19.58 3.59 -9.72
C MET A 217 -19.01 4.82 -9.04
N THR A 218 -19.84 5.63 -8.38
CA THR A 218 -19.40 6.79 -7.60
C THR A 218 -18.48 6.37 -6.47
N GLY A 219 -18.81 5.32 -5.73
CA GLY A 219 -18.00 4.76 -4.66
C GLY A 219 -16.62 4.29 -5.15
N ILE A 220 -16.57 3.57 -6.28
CA ILE A 220 -15.32 3.10 -6.90
C ILE A 220 -14.45 4.29 -7.36
N ILE A 221 -15.04 5.29 -8.01
CA ILE A 221 -14.34 6.49 -8.47
C ILE A 221 -13.75 7.26 -7.28
N VAL A 222 -14.55 7.47 -6.22
CA VAL A 222 -14.12 8.16 -5.00
C VAL A 222 -13.04 7.37 -4.28
N THR A 223 -13.13 6.03 -4.26
CA THR A 223 -12.08 5.17 -3.69
C THR A 223 -10.75 5.34 -4.42
N GLY A 224 -10.76 5.24 -5.75
CA GLY A 224 -9.55 5.33 -6.56
C GLY A 224 -8.89 6.71 -6.53
N ARG A 225 -9.67 7.77 -6.41
CA ARG A 225 -9.18 9.14 -6.41
C ARG A 225 -8.94 9.69 -4.99
N THR A 226 -10.00 9.74 -4.20
CA THR A 226 -9.97 10.41 -2.88
C THR A 226 -9.44 9.48 -1.80
N GLY A 227 -9.83 8.21 -1.80
CA GLY A 227 -9.31 7.20 -0.88
C GLY A 227 -7.80 7.00 -1.02
N ALA A 228 -7.31 6.92 -2.25
CA ALA A 228 -5.88 6.87 -2.55
C ALA A 228 -5.14 8.14 -2.10
N SER A 229 -5.72 9.34 -2.35
CA SER A 229 -5.13 10.61 -1.91
C SER A 229 -5.00 10.69 -0.39
N PHE A 230 -6.04 10.28 0.36
CA PHE A 230 -5.99 10.23 1.82
C PHE A 230 -4.91 9.27 2.33
N ALA A 231 -4.77 8.11 1.71
CA ALA A 231 -3.72 7.16 2.08
C ALA A 231 -2.33 7.71 1.78
N ALA A 232 -2.15 8.42 0.66
CA ALA A 232 -0.89 9.05 0.30
C ALA A 232 -0.51 10.20 1.25
N GLU A 233 -1.45 11.10 1.54
CA GLU A 233 -1.23 12.24 2.44
C GLU A 233 -0.86 11.76 3.85
N LEU A 234 -1.71 10.91 4.44
CA LEU A 234 -1.48 10.40 5.79
C LEU A 234 -0.24 9.51 5.88
N GLY A 235 0.03 8.74 4.83
CA GLY A 235 1.24 7.94 4.73
C GLY A 235 2.51 8.80 4.66
N THR A 236 2.45 9.93 3.96
CA THR A 236 3.56 10.89 3.93
C THR A 236 3.76 11.56 5.29
N MET A 237 2.67 11.93 5.99
CA MET A 237 2.73 12.48 7.35
C MET A 237 3.27 11.45 8.36
N GLU A 238 2.98 10.16 8.20
CA GLU A 238 3.57 9.10 9.03
C GLU A 238 5.07 8.94 8.73
N ALA A 239 5.44 8.95 7.45
CA ALA A 239 6.85 8.85 7.05
C ALA A 239 7.70 10.04 7.53
N SER A 240 7.15 11.25 7.54
CA SER A 240 7.78 12.47 8.07
C SER A 240 7.65 12.65 9.60
N GLN A 241 7.01 11.70 10.30
CA GLN A 241 6.77 11.70 11.75
C GLN A 241 5.87 12.83 12.23
N GLU A 242 5.09 13.46 11.36
CA GLU A 242 4.14 14.51 11.71
C GLU A 242 3.00 13.99 12.60
N ILE A 243 2.55 12.76 12.37
CA ILE A 243 1.52 12.11 13.19
C ILE A 243 2.05 11.85 14.62
N ASP A 244 3.31 11.46 14.77
CA ASP A 244 3.93 11.30 16.07
C ASP A 244 4.09 12.65 16.79
N ALA A 245 4.39 13.74 16.05
CA ALA A 245 4.40 15.09 16.60
C ALA A 245 3.02 15.52 17.12
N LEU A 246 1.93 15.22 16.41
CA LEU A 246 0.57 15.48 16.90
C LEU A 246 0.28 14.73 18.21
N ARG A 247 0.67 13.45 18.28
CA ARG A 247 0.53 12.65 19.52
C ARG A 247 1.28 13.24 20.70
N THR A 248 2.52 13.70 20.49
CA THR A 248 3.32 14.33 21.56
C THR A 248 2.74 15.66 22.03
N LEU A 249 2.05 16.39 21.14
CA LEU A 249 1.31 17.61 21.48
C LEU A 249 -0.04 17.35 22.17
N GLY A 250 -0.41 16.06 22.38
CA GLY A 250 -1.70 15.70 22.99
C GLY A 250 -2.90 15.92 22.07
N ILE A 251 -2.68 15.96 20.74
CA ILE A 251 -3.74 16.08 19.72
C ILE A 251 -4.04 14.66 19.19
N PRO A 252 -5.26 14.13 19.39
CA PRO A 252 -5.64 12.83 18.86
C PRO A 252 -5.63 12.85 17.31
N PRO A 253 -4.83 12.03 16.64
CA PRO A 253 -4.78 12.02 15.16
C PRO A 253 -6.13 11.68 14.52
N ILE A 254 -6.93 10.83 15.17
CA ILE A 254 -8.26 10.45 14.67
C ILE A 254 -9.19 11.68 14.61
N ASP A 255 -9.26 12.46 15.71
CA ASP A 255 -10.11 13.65 15.76
C ASP A 255 -9.65 14.73 14.78
N PHE A 256 -8.32 14.89 14.61
CA PHE A 256 -7.74 15.98 13.82
C PHE A 256 -7.65 15.66 12.32
N LEU A 257 -7.28 14.42 11.96
CA LEU A 257 -7.01 14.03 10.57
C LEU A 257 -8.13 13.20 9.95
N VAL A 258 -8.68 12.21 10.69
CA VAL A 258 -9.64 11.25 10.15
C VAL A 258 -11.06 11.81 10.13
N LEU A 259 -11.49 12.40 11.23
CA LEU A 259 -12.86 12.88 11.41
C LEU A 259 -13.31 13.87 10.33
N PRO A 260 -12.55 14.93 9.96
CA PRO A 260 -12.96 15.84 8.90
C PRO A 260 -13.06 15.16 7.53
N ARG A 261 -12.18 14.20 7.23
CA ARG A 261 -12.21 13.42 5.98
C ARG A 261 -13.43 12.49 5.92
N LEU A 262 -13.76 11.84 7.03
CA LEU A 262 -14.91 10.97 7.15
C LEU A 262 -16.21 11.75 6.95
N LEU A 263 -16.35 12.89 7.61
CA LEU A 263 -17.54 13.76 7.47
C LEU A 263 -17.66 14.32 6.05
N ALA A 264 -16.56 14.74 5.45
CA ALA A 264 -16.56 15.26 4.08
C ALA A 264 -17.03 14.19 3.08
N LEU A 265 -16.54 12.95 3.18
CA LEU A 265 -16.98 11.88 2.28
C LEU A 265 -18.40 11.40 2.58
N CYS A 266 -18.79 11.30 3.84
CA CYS A 266 -20.16 10.95 4.21
C CYS A 266 -21.19 11.92 3.64
N LEU A 267 -20.83 13.21 3.52
CA LEU A 267 -21.70 14.25 2.96
C LEU A 267 -21.60 14.29 1.42
N MET A 268 -20.37 14.23 0.87
CA MET A 268 -20.17 14.50 -0.56
C MET A 268 -20.47 13.28 -1.44
N THR A 269 -20.28 12.04 -0.95
CA THR A 269 -20.55 10.85 -1.78
C THR A 269 -22.03 10.72 -2.18
N PRO A 270 -23.02 10.93 -1.29
CA PRO A 270 -24.43 10.98 -1.69
C PRO A 270 -24.75 12.09 -2.69
N LEU A 271 -24.15 13.28 -2.53
CA LEU A 271 -24.36 14.38 -3.49
C LEU A 271 -23.76 14.06 -4.88
N LEU A 272 -22.59 13.42 -4.91
CA LEU A 272 -21.99 12.93 -6.16
C LEU A 272 -22.82 11.81 -6.78
N CYS A 273 -23.49 10.96 -5.96
CA CYS A 273 -24.38 9.93 -6.42
C CYS A 273 -25.62 10.52 -7.10
N LEU A 274 -26.27 11.50 -6.50
CA LEU A 274 -27.40 12.22 -7.13
C LEU A 274 -27.01 12.82 -8.49
N TYR A 275 -25.82 13.40 -8.55
CA TYR A 275 -25.28 13.94 -9.81
C TYR A 275 -25.01 12.83 -10.85
N ALA A 276 -24.50 11.69 -10.39
CA ALA A 276 -24.25 10.50 -11.21
C ALA A 276 -25.56 9.90 -11.77
N ASP A 277 -26.61 9.86 -10.96
CA ASP A 277 -27.95 9.40 -11.36
C ASP A 277 -28.52 10.23 -12.50
N LEU A 278 -28.45 11.55 -12.36
CA LEU A 278 -28.93 12.47 -13.40
C LEU A 278 -28.18 12.27 -14.73
N LEU A 279 -26.87 12.09 -14.66
CA LEU A 279 -26.06 11.91 -15.87
C LEU A 279 -26.21 10.50 -16.47
N GLY A 280 -26.40 9.47 -15.65
CA GLY A 280 -26.68 8.12 -16.14
C GLY A 280 -28.03 8.06 -16.88
N ILE A 281 -29.08 8.67 -16.32
CA ILE A 281 -30.39 8.79 -16.98
C ILE A 281 -30.28 9.62 -18.27
N ALA A 282 -29.49 10.71 -18.27
CA ALA A 282 -29.24 11.49 -19.46
C ALA A 282 -28.48 10.67 -20.54
N GLY A 283 -27.55 9.82 -20.16
CA GLY A 283 -26.89 8.87 -21.08
C GLY A 283 -27.87 7.90 -21.71
N GLY A 284 -28.81 7.37 -20.93
CA GLY A 284 -29.90 6.52 -21.43
C GLY A 284 -30.82 7.27 -22.40
N LEU A 285 -31.13 8.51 -22.11
CA LEU A 285 -31.95 9.38 -22.99
C LEU A 285 -31.33 9.56 -24.38
N VAL A 286 -30.02 9.71 -24.46
CA VAL A 286 -29.30 9.82 -25.75
C VAL A 286 -29.51 8.57 -26.60
N VAL A 287 -29.43 7.38 -26.01
CA VAL A 287 -29.67 6.13 -26.74
C VAL A 287 -31.14 5.97 -27.13
N ALA A 288 -32.06 6.26 -26.20
CA ALA A 288 -33.49 6.18 -26.45
C ALA A 288 -33.93 7.04 -27.66
N GLY A 289 -33.42 8.27 -27.73
CA GLY A 289 -33.70 9.16 -28.85
C GLY A 289 -33.01 8.82 -30.16
N SER A 290 -31.78 8.27 -30.10
CA SER A 290 -30.98 8.01 -31.33
C SER A 290 -31.23 6.64 -31.95
N MET A 291 -31.60 5.60 -31.16
CA MET A 291 -31.72 4.22 -31.64
C MET A 291 -33.13 3.66 -31.58
N LEU A 292 -33.99 4.16 -30.69
CA LEU A 292 -35.32 3.60 -30.43
C LEU A 292 -36.46 4.48 -30.91
N ASP A 293 -36.15 5.66 -31.45
CA ASP A 293 -37.12 6.68 -31.90
C ASP A 293 -38.09 7.10 -30.78
N ILE A 294 -37.66 6.97 -29.50
CA ILE A 294 -38.43 7.37 -28.33
C ILE A 294 -38.26 8.88 -28.11
N SER A 295 -39.34 9.63 -27.98
CA SER A 295 -39.25 11.05 -27.70
C SER A 295 -38.67 11.30 -26.29
N PRO A 296 -37.87 12.38 -26.09
CA PRO A 296 -37.32 12.72 -24.77
C PRO A 296 -38.40 12.83 -23.67
N VAL A 297 -39.55 13.37 -24.02
CA VAL A 297 -40.67 13.53 -23.10
C VAL A 297 -41.22 12.17 -22.69
N GLN A 298 -41.40 11.25 -23.63
CA GLN A 298 -41.89 9.90 -23.35
C GLN A 298 -40.91 9.12 -22.46
N TYR A 299 -39.61 9.20 -22.76
CA TYR A 299 -38.56 8.58 -21.94
C TYR A 299 -38.60 9.09 -20.48
N LEU A 300 -38.66 10.42 -20.29
CA LEU A 300 -38.69 10.99 -18.94
C LEU A 300 -39.98 10.68 -18.17
N LEU A 301 -41.11 10.63 -18.85
CA LEU A 301 -42.39 10.24 -18.24
C LEU A 301 -42.35 8.78 -17.79
N GLU A 302 -41.81 7.88 -18.62
CA GLU A 302 -41.65 6.47 -18.26
C GLU A 302 -40.70 6.29 -17.08
N THR A 303 -39.48 6.88 -17.16
CA THR A 303 -38.52 6.89 -16.05
C THR A 303 -39.20 7.38 -14.74
N LYS A 304 -39.97 8.46 -14.81
CA LYS A 304 -40.68 9.00 -13.64
C LYS A 304 -41.74 8.05 -13.10
N SER A 305 -42.39 7.28 -13.96
CA SER A 305 -43.43 6.31 -13.53
C SER A 305 -42.79 5.06 -12.90
N ALA A 306 -41.63 4.65 -13.38
CA ALA A 306 -40.93 3.45 -12.93
C ALA A 306 -40.16 3.66 -11.62
N VAL A 307 -39.53 4.85 -11.47
CA VAL A 307 -38.68 5.15 -10.31
C VAL A 307 -39.52 5.53 -9.10
N HIS A 308 -39.25 4.85 -7.98
CA HIS A 308 -39.86 5.14 -6.69
C HIS A 308 -38.90 5.88 -5.76
N LEU A 309 -39.42 6.63 -4.81
CA LEU A 309 -38.60 7.31 -3.79
C LEU A 309 -37.75 6.33 -2.97
N ASN A 310 -38.23 5.11 -2.79
CA ASN A 310 -37.48 4.06 -2.09
C ASN A 310 -36.15 3.73 -2.82
N ASP A 311 -36.16 3.69 -4.15
CA ASP A 311 -34.96 3.41 -4.94
C ASP A 311 -33.89 4.50 -4.76
N LEU A 312 -34.37 5.77 -4.78
CA LEU A 312 -33.51 6.93 -4.54
C LEU A 312 -32.90 6.91 -3.12
N PHE A 313 -33.76 6.68 -2.09
CA PHE A 313 -33.27 6.63 -0.71
C PHE A 313 -32.33 5.47 -0.47
N LEU A 314 -32.54 4.31 -1.08
CA LEU A 314 -31.65 3.17 -0.99
C LEU A 314 -30.28 3.49 -1.59
N GLY A 315 -30.25 4.06 -2.80
CA GLY A 315 -28.99 4.47 -3.45
C GLY A 315 -28.23 5.53 -2.65
N LEU A 316 -28.94 6.53 -2.10
CA LEU A 316 -28.33 7.54 -1.23
C LEU A 316 -27.78 6.95 0.07
N PHE A 317 -28.49 6.02 0.67
CA PHE A 317 -28.02 5.30 1.86
C PHE A 317 -26.77 4.49 1.55
N MET A 318 -26.77 3.70 0.45
CA MET A 318 -25.61 2.97 -0.01
C MET A 318 -24.41 3.89 -0.23
N SER A 319 -24.61 5.00 -0.93
CA SER A 319 -23.52 5.95 -1.23
C SER A 319 -22.96 6.61 0.04
N ALA A 320 -23.78 6.88 1.05
CA ALA A 320 -23.32 7.37 2.35
C ALA A 320 -22.44 6.33 3.07
N VAL A 321 -22.88 5.06 3.07
CA VAL A 321 -22.09 3.95 3.62
C VAL A 321 -20.77 3.80 2.87
N PHE A 322 -20.79 3.90 1.55
CA PHE A 322 -19.54 3.83 0.74
C PHE A 322 -18.59 4.99 1.05
N GLY A 323 -19.10 6.21 1.24
CA GLY A 323 -18.31 7.35 1.68
C GLY A 323 -17.60 7.09 3.00
N VAL A 324 -18.27 6.50 3.97
CA VAL A 324 -17.68 6.09 5.26
C VAL A 324 -16.62 5.01 5.07
N LEU A 325 -16.92 3.97 4.29
CA LEU A 325 -15.95 2.88 4.02
C LEU A 325 -14.68 3.39 3.34
N VAL A 326 -14.81 4.27 2.36
CA VAL A 326 -13.66 4.88 1.65
C VAL A 326 -12.82 5.73 2.60
N ALA A 327 -13.45 6.54 3.45
CA ALA A 327 -12.75 7.36 4.43
C ALA A 327 -11.97 6.49 5.43
N ILE A 328 -12.60 5.44 5.96
CA ILE A 328 -11.98 4.53 6.92
C ILE A 328 -10.81 3.79 6.26
N THR A 329 -11.02 3.18 5.10
CA THR A 329 -9.97 2.38 4.43
C THR A 329 -8.79 3.25 4.00
N GLY A 330 -9.05 4.43 3.41
CA GLY A 330 -8.01 5.37 3.01
C GLY A 330 -7.19 5.88 4.20
N CYS A 331 -7.86 6.38 5.24
CA CYS A 331 -7.19 6.93 6.42
C CYS A 331 -6.44 5.83 7.21
N MET A 332 -7.05 4.67 7.41
CA MET A 332 -6.43 3.56 8.14
C MET A 332 -5.16 3.08 7.46
N ARG A 333 -5.19 2.87 6.15
CA ARG A 333 -4.02 2.42 5.39
C ARG A 333 -2.92 3.47 5.36
N GLY A 334 -3.27 4.76 5.30
CA GLY A 334 -2.31 5.85 5.34
C GLY A 334 -1.61 5.95 6.70
N ILE A 335 -2.35 6.01 7.82
CA ILE A 335 -1.79 6.11 9.18
C ILE A 335 -0.94 4.89 9.55
N ARG A 336 -1.24 3.72 8.98
CA ARG A 336 -0.48 2.48 9.21
C ARG A 336 0.56 2.17 8.16
N SER A 337 0.87 3.12 7.29
CA SER A 337 1.92 2.93 6.30
C SER A 337 3.30 2.84 6.96
N GLY A 338 4.22 2.15 6.31
CA GLY A 338 5.63 2.17 6.73
C GLY A 338 6.27 3.53 6.46
N ARG A 339 7.43 3.76 7.08
CA ARG A 339 8.18 5.04 7.04
C ARG A 339 9.05 5.22 5.78
N SER A 340 8.72 4.58 4.67
CA SER A 340 9.45 4.71 3.41
C SER A 340 8.52 5.14 2.27
N ALA A 341 9.09 5.79 1.25
CA ALA A 341 8.31 6.20 0.07
C ALA A 341 7.63 5.00 -0.64
N SER A 342 8.28 3.84 -0.67
CA SER A 342 7.67 2.63 -1.24
C SER A 342 6.50 2.12 -0.40
N ALA A 343 6.58 2.21 0.93
CA ALA A 343 5.50 1.82 1.83
C ALA A 343 4.27 2.74 1.68
N VAL A 344 4.46 4.03 1.41
CA VAL A 344 3.36 4.96 1.09
C VAL A 344 2.68 4.54 -0.21
N GLY A 345 3.44 4.16 -1.25
CA GLY A 345 2.90 3.63 -2.50
C GLY A 345 2.09 2.34 -2.31
N GLU A 346 2.58 1.41 -1.49
CA GLU A 346 1.86 0.18 -1.13
C GLU A 346 0.58 0.48 -0.34
N ALA A 347 0.62 1.42 0.60
CA ALA A 347 -0.53 1.84 1.39
C ALA A 347 -1.63 2.42 0.50
N THR A 348 -1.29 3.24 -0.51
CA THR A 348 -2.26 3.81 -1.45
C THR A 348 -2.95 2.73 -2.28
N THR A 349 -2.18 1.80 -2.85
CA THR A 349 -2.72 0.67 -3.61
C THR A 349 -3.60 -0.22 -2.74
N SER A 350 -3.14 -0.53 -1.52
CA SER A 350 -3.89 -1.34 -0.55
C SER A 350 -5.19 -0.65 -0.11
N ALA A 351 -5.20 0.67 0.04
CA ALA A 351 -6.40 1.44 0.36
C ALA A 351 -7.45 1.32 -0.73
N VAL A 352 -7.05 1.46 -2.00
CA VAL A 352 -7.96 1.32 -3.15
C VAL A 352 -8.54 -0.08 -3.23
N VAL A 353 -7.71 -1.12 -3.18
CA VAL A 353 -8.17 -2.51 -3.25
C VAL A 353 -9.12 -2.84 -2.09
N THR A 354 -8.73 -2.48 -0.86
CA THR A 354 -9.56 -2.73 0.33
C THR A 354 -10.88 -1.96 0.26
N GLY A 355 -10.85 -0.70 -0.21
CA GLY A 355 -12.03 0.14 -0.37
C GLY A 355 -13.01 -0.44 -1.40
N ILE A 356 -12.54 -0.84 -2.58
CA ILE A 356 -13.39 -1.45 -3.62
C ILE A 356 -14.00 -2.76 -3.12
N VAL A 357 -13.21 -3.64 -2.49
CA VAL A 357 -13.72 -4.90 -1.93
C VAL A 357 -14.79 -4.62 -0.86
N SER A 358 -14.55 -3.64 0.01
CA SER A 358 -15.51 -3.26 1.05
C SER A 358 -16.83 -2.74 0.46
N ILE A 359 -16.77 -1.94 -0.61
CA ILE A 359 -17.95 -1.45 -1.33
C ILE A 359 -18.74 -2.62 -1.92
N VAL A 360 -18.07 -3.53 -2.64
CA VAL A 360 -18.74 -4.70 -3.26
C VAL A 360 -19.41 -5.58 -2.21
N VAL A 361 -18.74 -5.83 -1.09
CA VAL A 361 -19.31 -6.62 0.03
C VAL A 361 -20.50 -5.88 0.65
N ALA A 362 -20.37 -4.58 0.90
CA ALA A 362 -21.45 -3.77 1.46
C ALA A 362 -22.65 -3.73 0.52
N THR A 363 -22.44 -3.57 -0.80
CA THR A 363 -23.50 -3.65 -1.80
C THR A 363 -24.26 -4.96 -1.70
N ALA A 364 -23.54 -6.09 -1.75
CA ALA A 364 -24.18 -7.41 -1.68
C ALA A 364 -25.02 -7.60 -0.41
N ILE A 365 -24.51 -7.11 0.73
CA ILE A 365 -25.24 -7.20 2.01
C ILE A 365 -26.48 -6.30 1.99
N ILE A 366 -26.35 -5.04 1.58
CA ILE A 366 -27.43 -4.06 1.59
C ILE A 366 -28.52 -4.50 0.61
N THR A 367 -28.17 -4.91 -0.60
CA THR A 367 -29.12 -5.40 -1.61
C THR A 367 -29.87 -6.64 -1.12
N ALA A 368 -29.16 -7.61 -0.49
CA ALA A 368 -29.80 -8.79 0.08
C ALA A 368 -30.79 -8.42 1.20
N ILE A 369 -30.41 -7.50 2.09
CA ILE A 369 -31.29 -7.02 3.17
C ILE A 369 -32.49 -6.28 2.59
N SER A 370 -32.29 -5.38 1.62
CA SER A 370 -33.36 -4.64 0.95
C SER A 370 -34.38 -5.57 0.29
N TYR A 371 -33.86 -6.63 -0.37
CA TYR A 371 -34.73 -7.65 -0.99
C TYR A 371 -35.60 -8.38 0.05
N VAL A 372 -35.03 -8.76 1.20
CA VAL A 372 -35.78 -9.43 2.29
C VAL A 372 -36.80 -8.50 2.94
N LEU A 373 -36.51 -7.20 3.03
CA LEU A 373 -37.42 -6.19 3.59
C LEU A 373 -38.50 -5.75 2.60
N GLY A 374 -38.39 -6.13 1.33
CA GLY A 374 -39.36 -5.75 0.29
C GLY A 374 -39.26 -4.27 -0.13
N ILE A 375 -38.04 -3.69 0.00
CA ILE A 375 -37.75 -2.29 -0.31
C ILE A 375 -37.07 -2.20 -1.67
#